data_7cfe1c7f4b684f5902467c2e1523976a
#
_entry.id   7cfe1c7f4b684f5902467c2e1523976a
#
_cell.length_a   1.000
_cell.length_b   1.000
_cell.length_c   1.000
_cell.angle_alpha   90.00
_cell.angle_beta   90.00
_cell.angle_gamma   90.00
#
_symmetry.space_group_name_H-M   'P 1'
#
loop_
_entity.id
_entity.type
_entity.pdbx_description
1 polymer ?
#
loop_
_entity_poly.entity_id
_entity_poly.type
_entity_poly.pdbx_seq_one_letter_code
_entity_poly.pdbx_strand_id
1 'polypeptide(L)'
;TYGQQVQHTGEALASLRTAHHHRGDLEMTVYAVALSKGGSTKTTTAAELVAALARRGRRVLAIDLDQQGNLTRRLGVTDDTEVEAVASDVMIAEASAIEAAVPAPSVPGASVLVGTHDLASLDQRPEVITALRDHLPEVMGEWDDVVIDTPPALGLVTLAALAAADVVVAAVACETEAYDQLSRLVEVIAQRIAPRMKPGQEVHWIVPTRHDGRRLLDREVVEMLTELHPGRVTTPIREAVAARDAYTAGMPVSVYAPSSGIAADYATALAPIIEPSTTATE
;
A
#
# COMPACT_ATOMS: atom_id res chain seq x y z
N THR A 1 48.82 -19.41 3.41
CA THR A 1 48.04 -18.54 4.32
C THR A 1 47.18 -17.50 3.58
N TYR A 2 47.63 -17.01 2.42
CA TYR A 2 46.79 -16.06 1.61
C TYR A 2 45.73 -16.77 0.79
N GLY A 3 45.90 -18.02 0.41
CA GLY A 3 44.94 -18.84 -0.35
C GLY A 3 43.71 -19.28 0.46
N GLN A 4 43.84 -19.46 1.77
CA GLN A 4 42.73 -19.89 2.63
C GLN A 4 41.72 -18.77 2.94
N GLN A 5 42.17 -17.49 2.97
CA GLN A 5 41.27 -16.35 3.17
C GLN A 5 40.41 -16.02 1.95
N VAL A 6 40.90 -16.26 0.73
CA VAL A 6 40.17 -16.04 -0.51
C VAL A 6 39.11 -17.14 -0.74
N GLN A 7 39.37 -18.40 -0.28
CA GLN A 7 38.36 -19.45 -0.35
C GLN A 7 37.18 -19.22 0.61
N HIS A 8 37.45 -18.80 1.85
CA HIS A 8 36.35 -18.49 2.81
C HIS A 8 35.44 -17.31 2.40
N THR A 9 36.02 -16.31 1.72
CA THR A 9 35.20 -15.19 1.17
C THR A 9 34.38 -15.64 -0.03
N GLY A 10 34.90 -16.54 -0.86
CA GLY A 10 34.19 -17.11 -2.00
C GLY A 10 33.01 -18.00 -1.59
N GLU A 11 33.20 -18.83 -0.56
CA GLU A 11 32.13 -19.68 -0.01
C GLU A 11 31.08 -18.91 0.74
N ALA A 12 31.44 -17.84 1.46
CA ALA A 12 30.48 -16.94 2.10
C ALA A 12 29.62 -16.15 1.08
N LEU A 13 30.22 -15.66 0.00
CA LEU A 13 29.50 -15.01 -1.11
C LEU A 13 28.67 -16.01 -1.92
N ALA A 14 29.13 -17.27 -2.07
CA ALA A 14 28.34 -18.33 -2.70
C ALA A 14 27.16 -18.75 -1.83
N SER A 15 27.33 -18.84 -0.49
CA SER A 15 26.26 -19.18 0.44
C SER A 15 25.20 -18.05 0.55
N LEU A 16 25.61 -16.78 0.45
CA LEU A 16 24.68 -15.65 0.35
C LEU A 16 23.91 -15.65 -0.98
N ARG A 17 24.54 -16.01 -2.09
CA ARG A 17 23.86 -16.20 -3.38
C ARG A 17 22.90 -17.40 -3.38
N THR A 18 23.25 -18.50 -2.71
CA THR A 18 22.41 -19.71 -2.63
C THR A 18 21.23 -19.50 -1.66
N ALA A 19 21.37 -18.67 -0.62
CA ALA A 19 20.26 -18.29 0.26
C ALA A 19 19.22 -17.43 -0.45
N HIS A 20 19.59 -16.71 -1.53
CA HIS A 20 18.65 -15.95 -2.39
C HIS A 20 17.89 -16.86 -3.38
N HIS A 21 18.33 -18.11 -3.61
CA HIS A 21 17.73 -19.02 -4.60
C HIS A 21 16.72 -20.03 -4.02
N HIS A 22 16.31 -19.89 -2.74
CA HIS A 22 15.34 -20.78 -2.10
C HIS A 22 14.09 -20.06 -1.57
N ARG A 23 13.83 -18.82 -1.98
CA ARG A 23 12.48 -18.24 -1.90
C ARG A 23 11.79 -18.61 -3.21
N GLY A 24 10.86 -19.58 -3.14
CA GLY A 24 10.04 -19.96 -4.30
C GLY A 24 9.50 -18.70 -5.00
N ASP A 25 9.27 -18.81 -6.29
CA ASP A 25 8.78 -17.78 -7.21
C ASP A 25 7.47 -17.13 -6.71
N LEU A 26 7.56 -16.31 -5.65
CA LEU A 26 6.47 -15.43 -5.26
C LEU A 26 6.57 -14.21 -6.17
N GLU A 27 5.68 -14.12 -7.13
CA GLU A 27 5.49 -12.92 -7.94
C GLU A 27 5.33 -11.70 -7.03
N MET A 28 5.94 -10.59 -7.43
CA MET A 28 5.75 -9.30 -6.78
C MET A 28 4.27 -8.89 -6.88
N THR A 29 3.66 -8.57 -5.76
CA THR A 29 2.26 -8.11 -5.74
C THR A 29 2.18 -6.60 -5.50
N VAL A 30 1.43 -5.92 -6.34
CA VAL A 30 1.20 -4.48 -6.27
C VAL A 30 -0.18 -4.20 -5.68
N TYR A 31 -0.21 -3.56 -4.52
CA TYR A 31 -1.43 -3.15 -3.83
C TYR A 31 -1.66 -1.65 -4.01
N ALA A 32 -2.87 -1.23 -4.37
CA ALA A 32 -3.27 0.17 -4.31
C ALA A 32 -4.36 0.37 -3.26
N VAL A 33 -4.14 1.27 -2.31
CA VAL A 33 -5.14 1.66 -1.31
C VAL A 33 -5.81 2.95 -1.79
N ALA A 34 -7.09 2.87 -2.14
CA ALA A 34 -7.81 3.97 -2.79
C ALA A 34 -9.21 4.19 -2.22
N LEU A 35 -9.64 5.45 -2.21
CA LEU A 35 -11.03 5.88 -2.08
C LEU A 35 -11.15 7.38 -2.35
N SER A 36 -12.31 7.84 -2.82
CA SER A 36 -12.56 9.21 -3.24
C SER A 36 -12.96 10.14 -2.09
N LYS A 37 -12.18 10.16 -0.97
CA LYS A 37 -12.41 11.11 0.15
C LYS A 37 -11.13 11.32 0.98
N GLY A 38 -10.93 12.55 1.46
CA GLY A 38 -9.96 12.85 2.51
C GLY A 38 -10.42 12.31 3.86
N GLY A 39 -9.49 11.85 4.70
CA GLY A 39 -9.80 11.31 6.03
C GLY A 39 -10.42 9.91 6.07
N SER A 40 -10.48 9.22 4.93
CA SER A 40 -11.03 7.85 4.80
C SER A 40 -10.12 6.74 5.33
N THR A 41 -9.03 7.10 6.03
CA THR A 41 -8.07 6.13 6.57
C THR A 41 -7.23 5.35 5.55
N LYS A 42 -7.22 5.74 4.25
CA LYS A 42 -6.36 5.15 3.21
C LYS A 42 -4.92 5.00 3.66
N THR A 43 -4.30 6.12 3.98
CA THR A 43 -2.90 6.18 4.44
C THR A 43 -2.63 5.32 5.67
N THR A 44 -3.57 5.26 6.64
CA THR A 44 -3.42 4.39 7.79
C THR A 44 -3.47 2.92 7.37
N THR A 45 -4.41 2.57 6.49
CA THR A 45 -4.53 1.20 5.96
C THR A 45 -3.31 0.82 5.12
N ALA A 46 -2.79 1.72 4.29
CA ALA A 46 -1.56 1.50 3.52
C ALA A 46 -0.35 1.26 4.45
N ALA A 47 -0.16 2.10 5.47
CA ALA A 47 0.93 1.92 6.44
C ALA A 47 0.83 0.59 7.22
N GLU A 48 -0.39 0.18 7.61
CA GLU A 48 -0.62 -1.10 8.26
C GLU A 48 -0.38 -2.28 7.32
N LEU A 49 -0.71 -2.16 6.04
CA LEU A 49 -0.43 -3.18 5.02
C LEU A 49 1.07 -3.34 4.82
N VAL A 50 1.83 -2.24 4.70
CA VAL A 50 3.30 -2.25 4.66
C VAL A 50 3.87 -2.96 5.88
N ALA A 51 3.43 -2.58 7.09
CA ALA A 51 3.90 -3.19 8.33
C ALA A 51 3.52 -4.68 8.44
N ALA A 52 2.35 -5.08 7.96
CA ALA A 52 1.88 -6.46 7.99
C ALA A 52 2.70 -7.36 7.03
N LEU A 53 3.01 -6.89 5.84
CA LEU A 53 3.86 -7.57 4.86
C LEU A 53 5.32 -7.68 5.37
N ALA A 54 5.88 -6.58 5.88
CA ALA A 54 7.24 -6.56 6.43
C ALA A 54 7.41 -7.53 7.63
N ARG A 55 6.41 -7.62 8.52
CA ARG A 55 6.41 -8.61 9.63
C ARG A 55 6.44 -10.05 9.15
N ARG A 56 6.03 -10.34 7.92
CA ARG A 56 6.16 -11.66 7.29
C ARG A 56 7.50 -11.89 6.60
N GLY A 57 8.44 -10.95 6.78
CA GLY A 57 9.78 -11.01 6.21
C GLY A 57 9.82 -10.65 4.73
N ARG A 58 8.77 -10.01 4.19
CA ARG A 58 8.75 -9.51 2.82
C ARG A 58 9.42 -8.13 2.75
N ARG A 59 10.15 -7.89 1.68
CA ARG A 59 10.72 -6.58 1.37
C ARG A 59 9.61 -5.76 0.69
N VAL A 60 9.29 -4.61 1.23
CA VAL A 60 8.12 -3.83 0.78
C VAL A 60 8.54 -2.45 0.29
N LEU A 61 8.14 -2.08 -0.93
CA LEU A 61 8.22 -0.70 -1.40
C LEU A 61 6.87 -0.02 -1.15
N ALA A 62 6.85 0.98 -0.30
CA ALA A 62 5.73 1.89 -0.16
C ALA A 62 5.86 3.05 -1.16
N ILE A 63 4.77 3.41 -1.84
CA ILE A 63 4.73 4.57 -2.74
C ILE A 63 3.68 5.54 -2.22
N ASP A 64 4.12 6.71 -1.76
CA ASP A 64 3.22 7.77 -1.29
C ASP A 64 2.88 8.71 -2.45
N LEU A 65 1.66 8.61 -2.96
CA LEU A 65 1.17 9.46 -4.04
C LEU A 65 0.27 10.60 -3.56
N ASP A 66 0.09 10.74 -2.24
CA ASP A 66 -0.60 11.90 -1.70
C ASP A 66 0.39 13.08 -1.55
N GLN A 67 0.07 14.23 -2.13
CA GLN A 67 0.84 15.46 -2.00
C GLN A 67 1.09 15.90 -0.54
N GLN A 68 0.32 15.36 0.41
CA GLN A 68 0.48 15.65 1.83
C GLN A 68 1.61 14.84 2.50
N GLY A 69 2.16 13.81 1.85
CA GLY A 69 3.26 12.99 2.38
C GLY A 69 2.90 12.25 3.67
N ASN A 70 1.63 11.85 3.82
CA ASN A 70 1.16 11.27 5.07
C ASN A 70 1.64 9.83 5.28
N LEU A 71 1.79 9.01 4.23
CA LEU A 71 2.37 7.68 4.31
C LEU A 71 3.86 7.78 4.65
N THR A 72 4.56 8.69 3.99
CA THR A 72 5.97 9.01 4.21
C THR A 72 6.25 9.24 5.70
N ARG A 73 5.48 10.15 6.33
CA ARG A 73 5.60 10.44 7.76
C ARG A 73 5.26 9.24 8.64
N ARG A 74 4.21 8.46 8.31
CA ARG A 74 3.82 7.26 9.08
C ARG A 74 4.84 6.14 9.02
N LEU A 75 5.73 6.16 8.04
CA LEU A 75 6.82 5.20 7.92
C LEU A 75 8.13 5.72 8.57
N GLY A 76 8.07 6.88 9.24
CA GLY A 76 9.15 7.43 10.05
C GLY A 76 10.14 8.31 9.28
N VAL A 77 9.87 8.62 8.02
CA VAL A 77 10.67 9.59 7.26
C VAL A 77 10.33 10.99 7.73
N THR A 78 11.37 11.79 7.99
CA THR A 78 11.28 13.16 8.52
C THR A 78 11.98 14.14 7.59
N ASP A 79 11.86 15.43 7.88
CA ASP A 79 12.52 16.49 7.11
C ASP A 79 14.07 16.42 7.19
N ASP A 80 14.62 15.69 8.18
CA ASP A 80 16.05 15.45 8.31
C ASP A 80 16.56 14.26 7.47
N THR A 81 15.66 13.51 6.82
CA THR A 81 16.03 12.37 5.97
C THR A 81 16.57 12.88 4.64
N GLU A 82 17.78 12.45 4.26
CA GLU A 82 18.32 12.74 2.94
C GLU A 82 17.50 11.99 1.87
N VAL A 83 16.93 12.73 0.92
CA VAL A 83 16.11 12.23 -0.16
C VAL A 83 16.66 12.80 -1.47
N GLU A 84 17.20 11.94 -2.33
CA GLU A 84 17.78 12.36 -3.61
C GLU A 84 16.72 12.63 -4.69
N ALA A 85 15.64 11.85 -4.67
CA ALA A 85 14.50 11.98 -5.56
C ALA A 85 13.22 11.56 -4.88
N VAL A 86 12.07 11.99 -5.37
CA VAL A 86 10.75 11.77 -4.78
C VAL A 86 9.81 11.03 -5.75
N ALA A 87 8.63 10.62 -5.27
CA ALA A 87 7.68 9.86 -6.07
C ALA A 87 7.29 10.57 -7.39
N SER A 88 7.21 11.91 -7.41
CA SER A 88 6.94 12.68 -8.64
C SER A 88 8.03 12.50 -9.68
N ASP A 89 9.30 12.49 -9.29
CA ASP A 89 10.44 12.38 -10.22
C ASP A 89 10.45 10.99 -10.88
N VAL A 90 10.12 9.95 -10.11
CA VAL A 90 9.95 8.59 -10.64
C VAL A 90 8.80 8.54 -11.65
N MET A 91 7.66 9.18 -11.35
CA MET A 91 6.50 9.17 -12.24
C MET A 91 6.71 9.94 -13.56
N ILE A 92 7.69 10.81 -13.64
CA ILE A 92 8.06 11.52 -14.88
C ILE A 92 9.38 11.03 -15.49
N ALA A 93 9.90 9.90 -14.99
CA ALA A 93 11.14 9.28 -15.47
C ALA A 93 12.39 10.14 -15.30
N GLU A 94 12.44 11.05 -14.34
CA GLU A 94 13.61 11.83 -13.97
C GLU A 94 14.52 11.11 -12.97
N ALA A 95 13.98 10.08 -12.26
CA ALA A 95 14.72 9.19 -11.36
C ALA A 95 14.21 7.76 -11.46
N SER A 96 15.08 6.78 -11.16
CA SER A 96 14.62 5.40 -10.99
C SER A 96 14.03 5.19 -9.60
N ALA A 97 13.06 4.28 -9.47
CA ALA A 97 12.45 3.95 -8.19
C ALA A 97 13.46 3.35 -7.19
N ILE A 98 14.53 2.69 -7.68
CA ILE A 98 15.58 2.12 -6.83
C ILE A 98 16.43 3.22 -6.19
N GLU A 99 16.79 4.26 -6.96
CA GLU A 99 17.58 5.39 -6.47
C GLU A 99 16.76 6.31 -5.54
N ALA A 100 15.47 6.50 -5.85
CA ALA A 100 14.58 7.37 -5.09
C ALA A 100 14.05 6.74 -3.77
N ALA A 101 14.10 5.42 -3.63
CA ALA A 101 13.56 4.74 -2.46
C ALA A 101 14.44 4.92 -1.23
N VAL A 102 13.90 5.51 -0.17
CA VAL A 102 14.58 5.64 1.12
C VAL A 102 14.08 4.57 2.11
N PRO A 103 14.92 4.08 3.06
CA PRO A 103 14.46 3.17 4.11
C PRO A 103 13.30 3.76 4.91
N ALA A 104 12.36 2.93 5.34
CA ALA A 104 11.27 3.29 6.24
C ALA A 104 11.68 3.05 7.71
N PRO A 105 12.10 4.07 8.48
CA PRO A 105 12.69 3.87 9.82
C PRO A 105 11.76 3.16 10.80
N SER A 106 10.45 3.37 10.69
CA SER A 106 9.45 2.77 11.57
C SER A 106 9.07 1.32 11.20
N VAL A 107 9.47 0.85 10.01
CA VAL A 107 9.10 -0.49 9.51
C VAL A 107 10.33 -1.16 8.88
N PRO A 108 11.16 -1.87 9.66
CA PRO A 108 12.31 -2.59 9.13
C PRO A 108 11.92 -3.56 8.01
N GLY A 109 12.66 -3.54 6.89
CA GLY A 109 12.37 -4.31 5.69
C GLY A 109 11.46 -3.59 4.67
N ALA A 110 11.00 -2.38 4.97
CA ALA A 110 10.32 -1.53 4.03
C ALA A 110 11.19 -0.34 3.58
N SER A 111 10.91 0.13 2.36
CA SER A 111 11.41 1.39 1.80
C SER A 111 10.23 2.23 1.33
N VAL A 112 10.41 3.54 1.12
CA VAL A 112 9.35 4.42 0.65
C VAL A 112 9.83 5.38 -0.44
N LEU A 113 9.04 5.53 -1.49
CA LEU A 113 9.10 6.67 -2.40
C LEU A 113 8.34 7.83 -1.75
N VAL A 114 9.05 8.90 -1.45
CA VAL A 114 8.56 10.04 -0.68
C VAL A 114 7.52 10.82 -1.46
N GLY A 115 6.34 11.03 -0.86
CA GLY A 115 5.29 11.88 -1.42
C GLY A 115 5.53 13.35 -1.06
N THR A 116 5.49 14.23 -2.07
CA THR A 116 5.62 15.67 -1.92
C THR A 116 4.53 16.41 -2.67
N HIS A 117 4.43 17.75 -2.45
CA HIS A 117 3.48 18.60 -3.10
C HIS A 117 3.63 18.73 -4.64
N ASP A 118 4.73 18.31 -5.19
CA ASP A 118 4.98 18.30 -6.63
C ASP A 118 4.06 17.32 -7.37
N LEU A 119 3.57 16.28 -6.69
CA LEU A 119 2.57 15.35 -7.17
C LEU A 119 1.28 16.05 -7.66
N ALA A 120 0.93 17.21 -7.09
CA ALA A 120 -0.25 17.96 -7.51
C ALA A 120 -0.19 18.42 -8.97
N SER A 121 1.00 18.67 -9.50
CA SER A 121 1.22 19.10 -10.88
C SER A 121 1.00 17.95 -11.87
N LEU A 122 1.11 16.71 -11.42
CA LEU A 122 1.06 15.52 -12.27
C LEU A 122 -0.36 15.21 -12.76
N ASP A 123 -1.39 15.64 -12.07
CA ASP A 123 -2.78 15.44 -12.49
C ASP A 123 -3.14 16.19 -13.79
N GLN A 124 -2.25 17.05 -14.28
CA GLN A 124 -2.39 17.75 -15.56
C GLN A 124 -1.58 17.10 -16.71
N ARG A 125 -0.85 16.00 -16.43
CA ARG A 125 0.04 15.31 -17.37
C ARG A 125 -0.53 13.95 -17.76
N PRO A 126 -1.15 13.79 -18.96
CA PRO A 126 -1.77 12.53 -19.38
C PRO A 126 -0.82 11.32 -19.38
N GLU A 127 0.47 11.54 -19.63
CA GLU A 127 1.52 10.51 -19.65
C GLU A 127 1.70 9.80 -18.31
N VAL A 128 1.37 10.45 -17.21
CA VAL A 128 1.51 9.91 -15.85
C VAL A 128 0.65 8.65 -15.63
N ILE A 129 -0.42 8.50 -16.39
CA ILE A 129 -1.38 7.41 -16.18
C ILE A 129 -0.77 6.00 -16.37
N THR A 130 0.31 5.89 -17.15
CA THR A 130 1.02 4.62 -17.37
C THR A 130 2.33 4.52 -16.59
N ALA A 131 2.77 5.62 -15.98
CA ALA A 131 4.10 5.74 -15.39
C ALA A 131 4.44 4.62 -14.42
N LEU A 132 3.59 4.35 -13.43
CA LEU A 132 3.86 3.28 -12.46
C LEU A 132 3.93 1.90 -13.11
N ARG A 133 3.00 1.58 -14.02
CA ARG A 133 3.03 0.30 -14.74
C ARG A 133 4.33 0.14 -15.54
N ASP A 134 4.83 1.22 -16.10
CA ASP A 134 6.02 1.19 -16.95
C ASP A 134 7.31 1.12 -16.11
N HIS A 135 7.33 1.67 -14.88
CA HIS A 135 8.48 1.66 -13.97
C HIS A 135 8.52 0.51 -12.95
N LEU A 136 7.37 -0.07 -12.57
CA LEU A 136 7.35 -1.18 -11.61
C LEU A 136 8.16 -2.42 -12.02
N PRO A 137 8.32 -2.78 -13.32
CA PRO A 137 9.23 -3.86 -13.69
C PRO A 137 10.68 -3.66 -13.24
N GLU A 138 11.14 -2.41 -13.08
CA GLU A 138 12.50 -2.10 -12.65
C GLU A 138 12.77 -2.48 -11.18
N VAL A 139 11.73 -2.52 -10.34
CA VAL A 139 11.85 -2.85 -8.93
C VAL A 139 11.68 -4.34 -8.61
N MET A 140 11.37 -5.15 -9.64
CA MET A 140 11.26 -6.60 -9.49
C MET A 140 12.61 -7.20 -9.07
N GLY A 141 12.59 -8.00 -7.99
CA GLY A 141 13.80 -8.59 -7.41
C GLY A 141 14.42 -7.77 -6.28
N GLU A 142 14.17 -6.46 -6.21
CA GLU A 142 14.55 -5.63 -5.06
C GLU A 142 13.51 -5.70 -3.95
N TRP A 143 12.22 -5.65 -4.31
CA TRP A 143 11.10 -5.80 -3.38
C TRP A 143 10.20 -6.96 -3.76
N ASP A 144 9.58 -7.53 -2.73
CA ASP A 144 8.66 -8.66 -2.87
C ASP A 144 7.20 -8.17 -3.02
N ASP A 145 6.89 -6.97 -2.52
CA ASP A 145 5.59 -6.31 -2.63
C ASP A 145 5.72 -4.80 -2.80
N VAL A 146 4.72 -4.20 -3.44
CA VAL A 146 4.56 -2.75 -3.57
C VAL A 146 3.22 -2.33 -2.97
N VAL A 147 3.20 -1.31 -2.11
CA VAL A 147 1.98 -0.73 -1.53
C VAL A 147 1.88 0.73 -1.91
N ILE A 148 0.84 1.10 -2.65
CA ILE A 148 0.60 2.45 -3.15
C ILE A 148 -0.51 3.12 -2.33
N ASP A 149 -0.20 4.22 -1.65
CA ASP A 149 -1.20 5.12 -1.05
C ASP A 149 -1.61 6.19 -2.06
N THR A 150 -2.92 6.37 -2.28
CA THR A 150 -3.42 7.29 -3.29
C THR A 150 -3.99 8.58 -2.68
N PRO A 151 -3.93 9.71 -3.41
CA PRO A 151 -4.57 10.94 -2.99
C PRO A 151 -6.10 10.78 -2.86
N PRO A 152 -6.79 11.74 -2.22
CA PRO A 152 -8.25 11.69 -2.07
C PRO A 152 -9.02 11.91 -3.38
N ALA A 153 -8.38 12.46 -4.41
CA ALA A 153 -8.97 12.70 -5.72
C ALA A 153 -8.80 11.47 -6.64
N LEU A 154 -9.78 11.21 -7.50
CA LEU A 154 -9.69 10.20 -8.57
C LEU A 154 -9.10 10.82 -9.85
N GLY A 155 -7.98 11.54 -9.70
CA GLY A 155 -7.21 12.16 -10.77
C GLY A 155 -6.28 11.18 -11.49
N LEU A 156 -5.39 11.70 -12.38
CA LEU A 156 -4.49 10.87 -13.18
C LEU A 156 -3.51 10.06 -12.32
N VAL A 157 -3.03 10.65 -11.23
CA VAL A 157 -2.13 9.98 -10.28
C VAL A 157 -2.80 8.75 -9.64
N THR A 158 -4.07 8.89 -9.21
CA THR A 158 -4.84 7.74 -8.69
C THR A 158 -5.10 6.70 -9.79
N LEU A 159 -5.41 7.13 -11.01
CA LEU A 159 -5.61 6.20 -12.13
C LEU A 159 -4.33 5.42 -12.47
N ALA A 160 -3.16 6.04 -12.36
CA ALA A 160 -1.87 5.36 -12.52
C ALA A 160 -1.70 4.24 -11.49
N ALA A 161 -2.01 4.51 -10.21
CA ALA A 161 -1.99 3.51 -9.16
C ALA A 161 -2.95 2.34 -9.43
N LEU A 162 -4.20 2.65 -9.81
CA LEU A 162 -5.22 1.64 -10.11
C LEU A 162 -4.87 0.79 -11.34
N ALA A 163 -4.21 1.38 -12.34
CA ALA A 163 -3.77 0.67 -13.55
C ALA A 163 -2.58 -0.26 -13.28
N ALA A 164 -1.72 0.09 -12.34
CA ALA A 164 -0.55 -0.70 -11.95
C ALA A 164 -0.89 -1.82 -10.97
N ALA A 165 -1.87 -1.61 -10.08
CA ALA A 165 -2.17 -2.51 -8.96
C ALA A 165 -2.72 -3.87 -9.39
N ASP A 166 -2.23 -4.94 -8.75
CA ASP A 166 -2.81 -6.29 -8.85
C ASP A 166 -3.97 -6.45 -7.88
N VAL A 167 -3.89 -5.79 -6.73
CA VAL A 167 -4.92 -5.79 -5.70
C VAL A 167 -5.32 -4.36 -5.35
N VAL A 168 -6.59 -4.02 -5.59
CA VAL A 168 -7.17 -2.73 -5.18
C VAL A 168 -7.92 -2.90 -3.87
N VAL A 169 -7.52 -2.12 -2.86
CA VAL A 169 -8.10 -2.10 -1.51
C VAL A 169 -8.81 -0.77 -1.29
N ALA A 170 -10.12 -0.81 -1.08
CA ALA A 170 -10.91 0.36 -0.74
C ALA A 170 -11.02 0.52 0.79
N ALA A 171 -10.39 1.56 1.36
CA ALA A 171 -10.51 1.88 2.79
C ALA A 171 -11.73 2.79 3.03
N VAL A 172 -12.84 2.22 3.48
CA VAL A 172 -14.15 2.88 3.58
C VAL A 172 -14.46 3.22 5.03
N ALA A 173 -14.55 4.51 5.37
CA ALA A 173 -15.02 4.93 6.69
C ALA A 173 -16.53 4.64 6.85
N CYS A 174 -16.94 4.15 8.03
CA CYS A 174 -18.36 3.90 8.35
C CYS A 174 -19.11 5.23 8.56
N GLU A 175 -19.39 5.92 7.47
CA GLU A 175 -20.06 7.23 7.43
C GLU A 175 -21.20 7.20 6.40
N THR A 176 -22.08 8.21 6.43
CA THR A 176 -23.27 8.28 5.55
C THR A 176 -22.91 8.19 4.06
N GLU A 177 -21.78 8.77 3.65
CA GLU A 177 -21.37 8.80 2.24
C GLU A 177 -20.55 7.56 1.80
N ALA A 178 -20.43 6.54 2.64
CA ALA A 178 -19.62 5.34 2.38
C ALA A 178 -19.96 4.69 1.04
N TYR A 179 -21.25 4.52 0.76
CA TYR A 179 -21.75 3.95 -0.49
C TYR A 179 -21.37 4.77 -1.71
N ASP A 180 -21.62 6.09 -1.67
CA ASP A 180 -21.38 6.97 -2.81
C ASP A 180 -19.89 7.03 -3.16
N GLN A 181 -19.02 7.01 -2.14
CA GLN A 181 -17.58 7.04 -2.34
C GLN A 181 -17.07 5.75 -2.97
N LEU A 182 -17.52 4.60 -2.48
CA LEU A 182 -17.16 3.31 -3.04
C LEU A 182 -17.71 3.16 -4.46
N SER A 183 -18.97 3.54 -4.70
CA SER A 183 -19.58 3.48 -6.03
C SER A 183 -18.82 4.31 -7.06
N ARG A 184 -18.35 5.50 -6.69
CA ARG A 184 -17.50 6.33 -7.57
C ARG A 184 -16.18 5.65 -7.90
N LEU A 185 -15.53 5.00 -6.94
CA LEU A 185 -14.29 4.25 -7.20
C LEU A 185 -14.55 3.09 -8.16
N VAL A 186 -15.59 2.29 -7.91
CA VAL A 186 -16.01 1.17 -8.76
C VAL A 186 -16.32 1.65 -10.18
N GLU A 187 -17.07 2.75 -10.32
CA GLU A 187 -17.41 3.34 -11.61
C GLU A 187 -16.17 3.80 -12.39
N VAL A 188 -15.24 4.49 -11.74
CA VAL A 188 -13.98 4.93 -12.36
C VAL A 188 -13.16 3.75 -12.83
N ILE A 189 -13.03 2.69 -12.04
CA ILE A 189 -12.33 1.48 -12.45
C ILE A 189 -13.03 0.85 -13.68
N ALA A 190 -14.34 0.67 -13.62
CA ALA A 190 -15.12 0.05 -14.69
C ALA A 190 -15.11 0.84 -16.00
N GLN A 191 -15.11 2.17 -15.93
CA GLN A 191 -15.19 3.03 -17.13
C GLN A 191 -13.82 3.43 -17.68
N ARG A 192 -12.80 3.61 -16.84
CA ARG A 192 -11.52 4.20 -17.24
C ARG A 192 -10.36 3.22 -17.20
N ILE A 193 -10.33 2.27 -16.27
CA ILE A 193 -9.20 1.34 -16.08
C ILE A 193 -9.44 0.02 -16.78
N ALA A 194 -10.49 -0.71 -16.41
CA ALA A 194 -10.76 -2.07 -16.90
C ALA A 194 -10.87 -2.18 -18.44
N PRO A 195 -11.48 -1.22 -19.17
CA PRO A 195 -11.64 -1.37 -20.62
C PRO A 195 -10.36 -1.13 -21.44
N ARG A 196 -9.36 -0.41 -20.90
CA ARG A 196 -8.25 0.10 -21.72
C ARG A 196 -6.86 -0.12 -21.12
N MET A 197 -6.78 -0.21 -19.80
CA MET A 197 -5.49 -0.16 -19.10
C MET A 197 -5.15 -1.49 -18.43
N LYS A 198 -6.10 -2.07 -17.69
CA LYS A 198 -5.95 -3.36 -17.01
C LYS A 198 -7.27 -4.13 -17.08
N PRO A 199 -7.46 -4.98 -18.12
CA PRO A 199 -8.68 -5.81 -18.25
C PRO A 199 -8.95 -6.62 -16.98
N GLY A 200 -10.21 -6.61 -16.53
CA GLY A 200 -10.61 -7.32 -15.32
C GLY A 200 -10.31 -6.59 -14.00
N GLN A 201 -9.74 -5.36 -14.05
CA GLN A 201 -9.49 -4.59 -12.84
C GLN A 201 -10.80 -4.24 -12.12
N GLU A 202 -10.79 -4.43 -10.80
CA GLU A 202 -11.94 -4.20 -9.93
C GLU A 202 -11.49 -3.82 -8.51
N VAL A 203 -12.42 -3.50 -7.63
CA VAL A 203 -12.14 -3.41 -6.18
C VAL A 203 -12.10 -4.83 -5.63
N HIS A 204 -10.92 -5.28 -5.20
CA HIS A 204 -10.69 -6.64 -4.69
C HIS A 204 -11.12 -6.76 -3.24
N TRP A 205 -10.81 -5.76 -2.42
CA TRP A 205 -11.11 -5.75 -1.00
C TRP A 205 -11.67 -4.42 -0.53
N ILE A 206 -12.62 -4.49 0.37
CA ILE A 206 -13.24 -3.35 1.04
C ILE A 206 -12.94 -3.49 2.54
N VAL A 207 -12.26 -2.50 3.10
CA VAL A 207 -11.87 -2.45 4.51
C VAL A 207 -12.72 -1.40 5.21
N PRO A 208 -13.77 -1.77 5.96
CA PRO A 208 -14.56 -0.83 6.75
C PRO A 208 -13.72 -0.30 7.90
N THR A 209 -13.66 1.02 8.06
CA THR A 209 -12.81 1.68 9.05
C THR A 209 -13.62 2.66 9.90
N ARG A 210 -13.05 3.14 11.02
CA ARG A 210 -13.69 4.06 11.97
C ARG A 210 -15.02 3.53 12.51
N HIS A 211 -15.13 2.21 12.61
CA HIS A 211 -16.33 1.53 13.05
C HIS A 211 -16.50 1.63 14.58
N ASP A 212 -17.70 2.04 15.02
CA ASP A 212 -18.17 1.89 16.41
C ASP A 212 -19.41 1.01 16.40
N GLY A 213 -19.25 -0.26 16.79
CA GLY A 213 -20.33 -1.24 16.79
C GLY A 213 -21.54 -0.89 17.67
N ARG A 214 -21.47 0.17 18.50
CA ARG A 214 -22.60 0.68 19.28
C ARG A 214 -23.48 1.61 18.44
N ARG A 215 -22.95 2.20 17.36
CA ARG A 215 -23.69 3.09 16.45
C ARG A 215 -24.48 2.27 15.43
N LEU A 216 -25.76 2.56 15.29
CA LEU A 216 -26.61 1.88 14.30
C LEU A 216 -26.10 2.09 12.89
N LEU A 217 -25.78 3.34 12.51
CA LEU A 217 -25.29 3.69 11.20
C LEU A 217 -24.06 2.84 10.79
N ASP A 218 -23.08 2.69 11.70
CA ASP A 218 -21.85 1.98 11.39
C ASP A 218 -22.12 0.49 11.08
N ARG A 219 -23.05 -0.13 11.83
CA ARG A 219 -23.50 -1.51 11.56
C ARG A 219 -24.23 -1.62 10.23
N GLU A 220 -25.16 -0.70 9.94
CA GLU A 220 -25.89 -0.67 8.68
C GLU A 220 -24.97 -0.46 7.47
N VAL A 221 -23.91 0.37 7.60
CA VAL A 221 -22.89 0.54 6.55
C VAL A 221 -22.15 -0.76 6.29
N VAL A 222 -21.69 -1.45 7.34
CA VAL A 222 -20.97 -2.73 7.16
C VAL A 222 -21.87 -3.80 6.55
N GLU A 223 -23.13 -3.89 6.99
CA GLU A 223 -24.12 -4.83 6.47
C GLU A 223 -24.39 -4.56 4.97
N MET A 224 -24.68 -3.31 4.62
CA MET A 224 -24.88 -2.88 3.22
C MET A 224 -23.66 -3.19 2.34
N LEU A 225 -22.43 -2.89 2.79
CA LEU A 225 -21.22 -3.21 2.03
C LEU A 225 -21.08 -4.72 1.81
N THR A 226 -21.39 -5.52 2.83
CA THR A 226 -21.29 -6.98 2.77
C THR A 226 -22.33 -7.59 1.82
N GLU A 227 -23.55 -7.05 1.82
CA GLU A 227 -24.62 -7.48 0.90
C GLU A 227 -24.31 -7.13 -0.56
N LEU A 228 -23.78 -5.94 -0.81
CA LEU A 228 -23.47 -5.49 -2.16
C LEU A 228 -22.17 -6.08 -2.73
N HIS A 229 -21.23 -6.46 -1.86
CA HIS A 229 -19.91 -6.97 -2.25
C HIS A 229 -19.57 -8.26 -1.48
N PRO A 230 -20.32 -9.35 -1.67
CA PRO A 230 -20.14 -10.60 -0.92
C PRO A 230 -18.73 -11.17 -1.11
N GLY A 231 -18.12 -11.56 0.01
CA GLY A 231 -16.77 -12.14 0.03
C GLY A 231 -15.60 -11.14 -0.14
N ARG A 232 -15.89 -9.84 -0.29
CA ARG A 232 -14.87 -8.78 -0.50
C ARG A 232 -14.72 -7.84 0.68
N VAL A 233 -15.59 -7.91 1.66
CA VAL A 233 -15.59 -7.03 2.84
C VAL A 233 -14.87 -7.70 3.99
N THR A 234 -13.83 -7.05 4.51
CA THR A 234 -13.06 -7.55 5.66
C THR A 234 -13.79 -7.27 6.98
N THR A 235 -13.26 -7.80 8.08
CA THR A 235 -13.71 -7.39 9.40
C THR A 235 -13.51 -5.89 9.61
N PRO A 236 -14.47 -5.16 10.23
CA PRO A 236 -14.35 -3.73 10.41
C PRO A 236 -13.29 -3.34 11.44
N ILE A 237 -12.63 -2.21 11.20
CA ILE A 237 -11.59 -1.64 12.04
C ILE A 237 -12.19 -0.53 12.89
N ARG A 238 -12.04 -0.63 14.22
CA ARG A 238 -12.57 0.35 15.17
C ARG A 238 -11.94 1.74 15.03
N GLU A 239 -12.70 2.77 15.41
CA GLU A 239 -12.13 4.08 15.67
C GLU A 239 -11.36 4.05 17.02
N ALA A 240 -10.13 4.54 17.05
CA ALA A 240 -9.32 4.57 18.26
C ALA A 240 -8.36 5.78 18.30
N VAL A 241 -8.14 6.30 19.49
CA VAL A 241 -7.20 7.41 19.73
C VAL A 241 -5.77 7.01 19.35
N ALA A 242 -5.39 5.75 19.60
CA ALA A 242 -4.09 5.20 19.25
C ALA A 242 -3.70 5.42 17.77
N ALA A 243 -4.67 5.53 16.85
CA ALA A 243 -4.39 5.84 15.44
C ALA A 243 -3.87 7.27 15.21
N ARG A 244 -4.30 8.22 16.05
CA ARG A 244 -3.80 9.61 16.02
C ARG A 244 -2.45 9.73 16.70
N ASP A 245 -2.27 9.06 17.83
CA ASP A 245 -1.01 9.05 18.57
C ASP A 245 0.10 8.40 17.73
N ALA A 246 -0.18 7.28 17.07
CA ALA A 246 0.72 6.62 16.14
C ALA A 246 1.12 7.52 14.96
N TYR A 247 0.18 8.31 14.42
CA TYR A 247 0.49 9.30 13.38
C TYR A 247 1.47 10.36 13.87
N THR A 248 1.25 10.89 15.07
CA THR A 248 2.14 11.88 15.68
C THR A 248 3.53 11.30 15.96
N ALA A 249 3.60 10.01 16.28
CA ALA A 249 4.85 9.28 16.49
C ALA A 249 5.55 8.86 15.17
N GLY A 250 4.97 9.11 14.00
CA GLY A 250 5.53 8.68 12.71
C GLY A 250 5.57 7.16 12.54
N MET A 251 4.56 6.45 13.03
CA MET A 251 4.54 4.98 13.04
C MET A 251 3.19 4.42 12.60
N PRO A 252 3.15 3.22 11.98
CA PRO A 252 1.92 2.42 11.91
C PRO A 252 1.39 2.11 13.31
N VAL A 253 0.07 1.99 13.47
CA VAL A 253 -0.57 1.71 14.76
C VAL A 253 -0.10 0.38 15.35
N SER A 254 0.06 -0.62 14.50
CA SER A 254 0.52 -1.95 14.91
C SER A 254 1.99 -2.00 15.35
N VAL A 255 2.77 -0.96 15.03
CA VAL A 255 4.13 -0.77 15.52
C VAL A 255 4.12 0.06 16.81
N TYR A 256 3.36 1.15 16.82
CA TYR A 256 3.26 2.07 17.97
C TYR A 256 2.58 1.42 19.19
N ALA A 257 1.47 0.72 18.97
CA ALA A 257 0.65 0.11 20.02
C ALA A 257 0.25 -1.34 19.66
N PRO A 258 1.21 -2.28 19.61
CA PRO A 258 0.99 -3.63 19.06
C PRO A 258 -0.04 -4.46 19.84
N SER A 259 -0.27 -4.17 21.13
CA SER A 259 -1.27 -4.85 21.96
C SER A 259 -2.64 -4.16 21.99
N SER A 260 -2.82 -3.09 21.19
CA SER A 260 -4.09 -2.35 21.15
C SER A 260 -5.16 -3.11 20.35
N GLY A 261 -6.44 -2.86 20.69
CA GLY A 261 -7.55 -3.48 19.96
C GLY A 261 -7.57 -3.11 18.47
N ILE A 262 -7.19 -1.87 18.09
CA ILE A 262 -7.13 -1.46 16.69
C ILE A 262 -5.99 -2.16 15.92
N ALA A 263 -4.86 -2.45 16.55
CA ALA A 263 -3.80 -3.24 15.95
C ALA A 263 -4.26 -4.68 15.66
N ALA A 264 -5.03 -5.27 16.58
CA ALA A 264 -5.64 -6.58 16.39
C ALA A 264 -6.69 -6.57 15.26
N ASP A 265 -7.51 -5.50 15.17
CA ASP A 265 -8.49 -5.35 14.08
C ASP A 265 -7.78 -5.30 12.72
N TYR A 266 -6.70 -4.49 12.58
CA TYR A 266 -5.91 -4.45 11.34
C TYR A 266 -5.29 -5.81 11.02
N ALA A 267 -4.72 -6.52 12.00
CA ALA A 267 -4.16 -7.85 11.78
C ALA A 267 -5.20 -8.82 11.21
N THR A 268 -6.43 -8.79 11.73
CA THR A 268 -7.53 -9.63 11.26
C THR A 268 -8.05 -9.20 9.88
N ALA A 269 -8.24 -7.90 9.68
CA ALA A 269 -8.78 -7.36 8.44
C ALA A 269 -7.83 -7.53 7.23
N LEU A 270 -6.52 -7.40 7.46
CA LEU A 270 -5.52 -7.52 6.40
C LEU A 270 -5.10 -8.97 6.11
N ALA A 271 -5.36 -9.92 7.00
CA ALA A 271 -4.98 -11.32 6.79
C ALA A 271 -5.47 -11.90 5.44
N PRO A 272 -6.75 -11.79 5.06
CA PRO A 272 -7.22 -12.32 3.78
C PRO A 272 -6.67 -11.56 2.55
N ILE A 273 -6.20 -10.32 2.72
CA ILE A 273 -5.62 -9.51 1.65
C ILE A 273 -4.22 -9.99 1.28
N ILE A 274 -3.42 -10.37 2.29
CA ILE A 274 -2.01 -10.72 2.16
C ILE A 274 -1.75 -12.23 2.16
N GLU A 275 -2.79 -13.03 2.41
CA GLU A 275 -2.80 -14.49 2.23
C GLU A 275 -3.71 -14.80 1.05
N PRO A 276 -3.20 -14.95 -0.18
CA PRO A 276 -4.05 -15.37 -1.27
C PRO A 276 -4.66 -16.73 -0.88
N SER A 277 -5.97 -16.78 -0.89
CA SER A 277 -6.70 -18.04 -0.68
C SER A 277 -6.18 -19.06 -1.68
N THR A 278 -5.56 -20.12 -1.17
CA THR A 278 -5.25 -21.32 -1.96
C THR A 278 -6.58 -22.05 -2.22
N THR A 279 -7.51 -21.40 -2.90
CA THR A 279 -8.79 -22.00 -3.28
C THR A 279 -8.96 -21.91 -4.77
N ALA A 280 -8.62 -23.06 -5.35
CA ALA A 280 -9.38 -23.78 -6.33
C ALA A 280 -9.50 -23.16 -7.71
N THR A 281 -8.58 -23.57 -8.54
CA THR A 281 -8.96 -24.05 -9.88
C THR A 281 -9.55 -25.45 -9.70
N GLU A 282 -10.88 -25.57 -9.67
CA GLU A 282 -11.62 -26.76 -10.07
C GLU A 282 -12.52 -26.38 -11.23
#